data_6dcdf41c5efef2968cf63468b18dd98e
#
_entry.id   6dcdf41c5efef2968cf63468b18dd98e
#
_cell.length_a   1.000
_cell.length_b   1.000
_cell.length_c   1.000
_cell.angle_alpha   90.00
_cell.angle_beta   90.00
_cell.angle_gamma   90.00
#
_symmetry.space_group_name_H-M   'P 1'
#
loop_
_entity.id
_entity.type
_entity.pdbx_description
1 polymer ?
#
loop_
_entity_poly.entity_id
_entity_poly.type
_entity_poly.pdbx_seq_one_letter_code
_entity_poly.pdbx_strand_id
1 'polypeptide(L)'
;TIGTVVTMALRHVDEVICIDDGSSDSSARIAEACGATVIRHRSNQGYGSALKTLFQTTNTRDADFLVVLDSDGQHDTSDIPKLIQPILDGEADFTIGSRFVEGGEGNSMPAYRRLGIKVITAASNLTSDLGIKDTQSGFRAFSRTAIERLRFDADGMELSLEMLEDAKEKQLIIQEVPTIIRYDV
;
A
#
# COMPACT_ATOMS: atom_id res chain seq x y z
N THR A 1 -9.92 -10.48 11.30
CA THR A 1 -9.42 -9.18 10.78
C THR A 1 -9.64 -9.06 9.27
N ILE A 2 -9.15 -10.01 8.43
CA ILE A 2 -9.23 -9.92 6.96
C ILE A 2 -10.67 -9.73 6.45
N GLY A 3 -11.66 -10.43 6.99
CA GLY A 3 -13.06 -10.29 6.58
C GLY A 3 -13.60 -8.88 6.80
N THR A 4 -13.25 -8.25 7.93
CA THR A 4 -13.60 -6.86 8.23
C THR A 4 -12.97 -5.91 7.23
N VAL A 5 -11.67 -6.07 6.96
CA VAL A 5 -10.94 -5.22 6.00
C VAL A 5 -11.57 -5.30 4.61
N VAL A 6 -11.84 -6.51 4.11
CA VAL A 6 -12.50 -6.71 2.80
C VAL A 6 -13.86 -6.05 2.75
N THR A 7 -14.73 -6.32 3.76
CA THR A 7 -16.10 -5.78 3.78
C THR A 7 -16.12 -4.26 3.85
N MET A 8 -15.19 -3.66 4.60
CA MET A 8 -15.11 -2.20 4.73
C MET A 8 -14.50 -1.55 3.49
N ALA A 9 -13.49 -2.18 2.88
CA ALA A 9 -12.86 -1.67 1.64
C ALA A 9 -13.87 -1.66 0.47
N LEU A 10 -14.71 -2.69 0.34
CA LEU A 10 -15.77 -2.77 -0.69
C LEU A 10 -16.80 -1.62 -0.65
N ARG A 11 -16.80 -0.80 0.39
CA ARG A 11 -17.63 0.41 0.44
C ARG A 11 -17.04 1.58 -0.35
N HIS A 12 -15.78 1.48 -0.73
CA HIS A 12 -14.99 2.57 -1.33
C HIS A 12 -14.41 2.23 -2.70
N VAL A 13 -14.43 0.94 -3.07
CA VAL A 13 -13.85 0.43 -4.33
C VAL A 13 -14.80 -0.57 -4.99
N ASP A 14 -14.69 -0.74 -6.30
CA ASP A 14 -15.54 -1.66 -7.09
C ASP A 14 -15.13 -3.13 -6.88
N GLU A 15 -13.86 -3.38 -6.60
CA GLU A 15 -13.31 -4.72 -6.40
C GLU A 15 -12.23 -4.73 -5.32
N VAL A 16 -12.19 -5.80 -4.53
CA VAL A 16 -11.10 -6.12 -3.62
C VAL A 16 -10.40 -7.39 -4.10
N ILE A 17 -9.11 -7.29 -4.37
CA ILE A 17 -8.25 -8.42 -4.72
C ILE A 17 -7.38 -8.74 -3.50
N CYS A 18 -7.45 -9.98 -3.03
CA CYS A 18 -6.62 -10.49 -1.96
C CYS A 18 -5.56 -11.43 -2.52
N ILE A 19 -4.29 -11.10 -2.35
CA ILE A 19 -3.20 -12.03 -2.67
C ILE A 19 -2.90 -12.86 -1.41
N ASP A 20 -3.23 -14.13 -1.46
CA ASP A 20 -2.93 -15.10 -0.41
C ASP A 20 -1.56 -15.75 -0.69
N ASP A 21 -0.54 -15.30 -0.02
CA ASP A 21 0.83 -15.78 -0.20
C ASP A 21 1.10 -17.11 0.55
N GLY A 22 0.21 -18.07 0.32
CA GLY A 22 0.35 -19.43 0.83
C GLY A 22 -0.06 -19.62 2.29
N SER A 23 -1.08 -18.89 2.76
CA SER A 23 -1.61 -19.06 4.13
C SER A 23 -2.07 -20.49 4.39
N SER A 24 -1.80 -20.98 5.59
CA SER A 24 -2.23 -22.31 6.06
C SER A 24 -3.54 -22.29 6.84
N ASP A 25 -4.05 -21.11 7.16
CA ASP A 25 -5.29 -20.88 7.91
C ASP A 25 -6.52 -20.65 7.01
N SER A 26 -7.59 -20.11 7.58
CA SER A 26 -8.84 -19.84 6.86
C SER A 26 -8.87 -18.47 6.16
N SER A 27 -7.77 -17.71 6.12
CA SER A 27 -7.74 -16.33 5.62
C SER A 27 -8.28 -16.21 4.19
N ALA A 28 -7.82 -17.04 3.26
CA ALA A 28 -8.30 -17.05 1.89
C ALA A 28 -9.82 -17.27 1.77
N ARG A 29 -10.34 -18.29 2.48
CA ARG A 29 -11.77 -18.61 2.48
C ARG A 29 -12.64 -17.51 3.09
N ILE A 30 -12.11 -16.84 4.12
CA ILE A 30 -12.81 -15.71 4.75
C ILE A 30 -12.84 -14.53 3.78
N ALA A 31 -11.73 -14.21 3.11
CA ALA A 31 -11.68 -13.14 2.12
C ALA A 31 -12.68 -13.38 0.98
N GLU A 32 -12.72 -14.59 0.40
CA GLU A 32 -13.68 -14.99 -0.64
C GLU A 32 -15.13 -14.84 -0.15
N ALA A 33 -15.43 -15.36 1.04
CA ALA A 33 -16.78 -15.29 1.63
C ALA A 33 -17.23 -13.83 1.89
N CYS A 34 -16.29 -12.91 2.09
CA CYS A 34 -16.55 -11.48 2.25
C CYS A 34 -16.60 -10.70 0.93
N GLY A 35 -16.43 -11.35 -0.21
CA GLY A 35 -16.57 -10.77 -1.55
C GLY A 35 -15.27 -10.37 -2.23
N ALA A 36 -14.10 -10.74 -1.70
CA ALA A 36 -12.84 -10.51 -2.38
C ALA A 36 -12.59 -11.55 -3.49
N THR A 37 -11.95 -11.12 -4.57
CA THR A 37 -11.29 -12.03 -5.51
C THR A 37 -9.97 -12.48 -4.89
N VAL A 38 -9.80 -13.77 -4.62
CA VAL A 38 -8.57 -14.31 -4.02
C VAL A 38 -7.67 -14.93 -5.07
N ILE A 39 -6.41 -14.49 -5.10
CA ILE A 39 -5.34 -15.10 -5.90
C ILE A 39 -4.37 -15.76 -4.93
N ARG A 40 -4.18 -17.08 -5.08
CA ARG A 40 -3.40 -17.85 -4.14
C ARG A 40 -2.08 -18.32 -4.73
N HIS A 41 -0.98 -18.00 -4.06
CA HIS A 41 0.33 -18.59 -4.33
C HIS A 41 0.39 -20.03 -3.78
N ARG A 42 1.13 -20.91 -4.46
CA ARG A 42 1.31 -22.30 -4.01
C ARG A 42 2.07 -22.43 -2.69
N SER A 43 2.92 -21.45 -2.40
CA SER A 43 3.71 -21.35 -1.16
C SER A 43 4.04 -19.89 -0.91
N ASN A 44 4.48 -19.56 0.30
CA ASN A 44 4.95 -18.22 0.63
C ASN A 44 6.14 -17.82 -0.25
N GLN A 45 6.00 -16.73 -1.00
CA GLN A 45 6.99 -16.16 -1.91
C GLN A 45 7.47 -14.77 -1.45
N GLY A 46 6.90 -14.26 -0.39
CA GLY A 46 7.22 -12.96 0.22
C GLY A 46 6.39 -11.80 -0.28
N TYR A 47 6.47 -10.72 0.48
CA TYR A 47 5.69 -9.49 0.26
C TYR A 47 5.83 -8.93 -1.16
N GLY A 48 7.06 -8.86 -1.67
CA GLY A 48 7.33 -8.34 -3.00
C GLY A 48 6.65 -9.15 -4.10
N SER A 49 6.66 -10.48 -3.99
CA SER A 49 5.99 -11.37 -4.94
C SER A 49 4.47 -11.18 -4.92
N ALA A 50 3.88 -11.03 -3.74
CA ALA A 50 2.46 -10.74 -3.59
C ALA A 50 2.09 -9.41 -4.26
N LEU A 51 2.90 -8.37 -4.07
CA LEU A 51 2.66 -7.06 -4.67
C LEU A 51 2.83 -7.08 -6.20
N LYS A 52 3.83 -7.79 -6.73
CA LYS A 52 3.99 -8.00 -8.19
C LYS A 52 2.75 -8.67 -8.78
N THR A 53 2.25 -9.73 -8.14
CA THR A 53 1.03 -10.43 -8.56
C THR A 53 -0.17 -9.49 -8.54
N LEU A 54 -0.29 -8.63 -7.52
CA LEU A 54 -1.35 -7.63 -7.43
C LEU A 54 -1.29 -6.62 -8.58
N PHE A 55 -0.12 -6.03 -8.85
CA PHE A 55 0.06 -5.08 -9.97
C PHE A 55 -0.22 -5.71 -11.32
N GLN A 56 0.28 -6.91 -11.59
CA GLN A 56 0.00 -7.65 -12.82
C GLN A 56 -1.50 -7.89 -13.00
N THR A 57 -2.16 -8.33 -11.93
CA THR A 57 -3.60 -8.60 -11.97
C THR A 57 -4.40 -7.32 -12.22
N THR A 58 -4.07 -6.23 -11.52
CA THR A 58 -4.73 -4.94 -11.68
C THR A 58 -4.56 -4.39 -13.09
N ASN A 59 -3.35 -4.50 -13.65
CA ASN A 59 -3.07 -4.05 -15.01
C ASN A 59 -3.91 -4.82 -16.06
N THR A 60 -4.12 -6.12 -15.87
CA THR A 60 -4.97 -6.93 -16.80
C THR A 60 -6.46 -6.64 -16.66
N ARG A 61 -6.88 -6.02 -15.57
CA ARG A 61 -8.29 -5.67 -15.28
C ARG A 61 -8.69 -4.26 -15.69
N ASP A 62 -7.77 -3.53 -16.30
CA ASP A 62 -8.00 -2.17 -16.82
C ASP A 62 -8.50 -1.19 -15.74
N ALA A 63 -7.99 -1.33 -14.51
CA ALA A 63 -8.38 -0.49 -13.39
C ALA A 63 -7.86 0.95 -13.53
N ASP A 64 -8.66 1.94 -13.17
CA ASP A 64 -8.29 3.36 -13.20
C ASP A 64 -7.29 3.71 -12.10
N PHE A 65 -7.40 3.04 -10.95
CA PHE A 65 -6.47 3.18 -9.83
C PHE A 65 -6.39 1.89 -9.01
N LEU A 66 -5.32 1.75 -8.26
CA LEU A 66 -5.08 0.66 -7.32
C LEU A 66 -4.82 1.24 -5.93
N VAL A 67 -5.51 0.73 -4.92
CA VAL A 67 -5.18 0.98 -3.51
C VAL A 67 -4.63 -0.29 -2.89
N VAL A 68 -3.47 -0.19 -2.25
CA VAL A 68 -2.81 -1.27 -1.53
C VAL A 68 -2.91 -1.00 -0.03
N LEU A 69 -3.26 -2.01 0.74
CA LEU A 69 -3.25 -1.97 2.21
C LEU A 69 -3.02 -3.36 2.79
N ASP A 70 -2.51 -3.41 4.01
CA ASP A 70 -2.33 -4.65 4.74
C ASP A 70 -3.65 -5.16 5.32
N SER A 71 -3.82 -6.49 5.40
CA SER A 71 -5.04 -7.13 5.90
C SER A 71 -5.10 -7.28 7.42
N ASP A 72 -4.14 -6.71 8.15
CA ASP A 72 -4.02 -6.79 9.62
C ASP A 72 -5.02 -5.88 10.37
N GLY A 73 -5.68 -4.97 9.65
CA GLY A 73 -6.68 -4.05 10.19
C GLY A 73 -6.08 -2.78 10.80
N GLN A 74 -4.77 -2.56 10.69
CA GLN A 74 -4.12 -1.36 11.20
C GLN A 74 -4.49 -0.10 10.38
N HIS A 75 -4.74 -0.26 9.08
CA HIS A 75 -5.18 0.83 8.21
C HIS A 75 -6.70 1.03 8.27
N ASP A 76 -7.12 2.29 8.42
CA ASP A 76 -8.55 2.64 8.34
C ASP A 76 -8.97 2.75 6.87
N THR A 77 -9.83 1.83 6.42
CA THR A 77 -10.33 1.84 5.04
C THR A 77 -11.15 3.09 4.71
N SER A 78 -11.66 3.82 5.71
CA SER A 78 -12.34 5.10 5.49
C SER A 78 -11.42 6.21 4.97
N ASP A 79 -10.10 6.02 5.04
CA ASP A 79 -9.10 6.92 4.45
C ASP A 79 -8.85 6.64 2.95
N ILE A 80 -9.40 5.55 2.38
CA ILE A 80 -9.27 5.25 0.94
C ILE A 80 -9.67 6.45 0.06
N PRO A 81 -10.83 7.11 0.25
CA PRO A 81 -11.20 8.28 -0.55
C PRO A 81 -10.18 9.42 -0.48
N LYS A 82 -9.61 9.68 0.70
CA LYS A 82 -8.59 10.72 0.86
C LYS A 82 -7.30 10.36 0.11
N LEU A 83 -6.94 9.06 0.13
CA LEU A 83 -5.73 8.58 -0.50
C LEU A 83 -5.80 8.68 -2.04
N ILE A 84 -6.96 8.41 -2.63
CA ILE A 84 -7.15 8.49 -4.07
C ILE A 84 -7.47 9.90 -4.59
N GLN A 85 -7.90 10.82 -3.72
CA GLN A 85 -8.33 12.16 -4.15
C GLN A 85 -7.27 12.92 -4.97
N PRO A 86 -5.98 13.00 -4.56
CA PRO A 86 -4.96 13.67 -5.38
C PRO A 86 -4.75 13.01 -6.75
N ILE A 87 -5.02 11.70 -6.87
CA ILE A 87 -4.94 10.98 -8.14
C ILE A 87 -6.12 11.39 -9.04
N LEU A 88 -7.33 11.45 -8.48
CA LEU A 88 -8.53 11.87 -9.21
C LEU A 88 -8.45 13.31 -9.69
N ASP A 89 -7.82 14.18 -8.90
CA ASP A 89 -7.61 15.59 -9.23
C ASP A 89 -6.44 15.80 -10.24
N GLY A 90 -5.71 14.72 -10.58
CA GLY A 90 -4.56 14.79 -11.49
C GLY A 90 -3.31 15.43 -10.87
N GLU A 91 -3.27 15.54 -9.54
CA GLU A 91 -2.18 16.15 -8.78
C GLU A 91 -1.08 15.15 -8.41
N ALA A 92 -1.39 13.85 -8.42
CA ALA A 92 -0.45 12.78 -8.11
C ALA A 92 -0.67 11.54 -8.99
N ASP A 93 0.41 10.81 -9.24
CA ASP A 93 0.38 9.48 -9.84
C ASP A 93 0.45 8.38 -8.76
N PHE A 94 1.05 8.71 -7.62
CA PHE A 94 1.29 7.79 -6.54
C PHE A 94 1.11 8.51 -5.19
N THR A 95 0.24 8.01 -4.33
CA THR A 95 0.04 8.56 -2.99
C THR A 95 0.43 7.57 -1.91
N ILE A 96 0.92 8.09 -0.78
CA ILE A 96 1.36 7.33 0.38
C ILE A 96 0.58 7.83 1.59
N GLY A 97 -0.13 6.94 2.26
CA GLY A 97 -0.74 7.22 3.55
C GLY A 97 0.34 7.40 4.62
N SER A 98 0.55 8.63 5.06
CA SER A 98 1.65 8.99 5.93
C SER A 98 1.18 9.33 7.35
N ARG A 99 1.90 8.78 8.33
CA ARG A 99 1.73 9.04 9.77
C ARG A 99 2.40 10.32 10.22
N PHE A 100 3.32 10.86 9.43
CA PHE A 100 4.27 11.91 9.82
C PHE A 100 4.04 13.25 9.13
N VAL A 101 3.05 13.36 8.27
CA VAL A 101 2.57 14.63 7.74
C VAL A 101 1.53 15.25 8.68
N GLU A 102 1.28 16.55 8.54
CA GLU A 102 0.31 17.27 9.36
C GLU A 102 -1.09 16.64 9.18
N GLY A 103 -1.72 16.28 10.31
CA GLY A 103 -3.00 15.55 10.32
C GLY A 103 -2.87 14.02 10.37
N GLY A 104 -1.66 13.46 10.29
CA GLY A 104 -1.40 12.04 10.54
C GLY A 104 -1.18 11.75 12.03
N GLU A 105 -1.63 10.58 12.51
CA GLU A 105 -1.50 10.19 13.93
C GLU A 105 -0.27 9.31 14.20
N GLY A 106 0.93 9.82 13.99
CA GLY A 106 2.17 9.13 14.39
C GLY A 106 2.42 9.11 15.92
N ASN A 107 1.61 9.83 16.70
CA ASN A 107 1.82 9.97 18.15
C ASN A 107 1.38 8.75 18.98
N SER A 108 0.51 7.90 18.46
CA SER A 108 0.06 6.65 19.12
C SER A 108 1.10 5.51 18.98
N MET A 109 2.12 5.70 18.16
CA MET A 109 3.16 4.70 17.94
C MET A 109 4.21 4.68 19.06
N PRO A 110 4.65 3.49 19.52
CA PRO A 110 5.78 3.37 20.44
C PRO A 110 7.03 4.09 19.94
N ALA A 111 7.71 4.82 20.84
CA ALA A 111 8.82 5.71 20.48
C ALA A 111 9.98 5.00 19.74
N TYR A 112 10.28 3.75 20.10
CA TYR A 112 11.34 2.96 19.44
C TYR A 112 10.99 2.62 17.97
N ARG A 113 9.71 2.32 17.68
CA ARG A 113 9.22 2.07 16.31
C ARG A 113 9.29 3.35 15.47
N ARG A 114 8.83 4.47 16.05
CA ARG A 114 8.90 5.79 15.40
C ARG A 114 10.33 6.18 15.06
N LEU A 115 11.28 5.93 15.98
CA LEU A 115 12.70 6.17 15.72
C LEU A 115 13.23 5.29 14.59
N GLY A 116 12.90 3.99 14.60
CA GLY A 116 13.30 3.05 13.55
C GLY A 116 12.84 3.49 12.16
N ILE A 117 11.56 3.85 12.02
CA ILE A 117 11.00 4.32 10.74
C ILE A 117 11.70 5.62 10.30
N LYS A 118 11.90 6.59 11.21
CA LYS A 118 12.61 7.83 10.87
C LYS A 118 14.04 7.60 10.41
N VAL A 119 14.76 6.65 11.02
CA VAL A 119 16.13 6.32 10.60
C VAL A 119 16.14 5.71 9.19
N ILE A 120 15.24 4.76 8.92
CA ILE A 120 15.10 4.14 7.59
C ILE A 120 14.70 5.19 6.55
N THR A 121 13.69 6.00 6.85
CA THR A 121 13.25 7.09 5.96
C THR A 121 14.36 8.10 5.70
N ALA A 122 15.14 8.49 6.72
CA ALA A 122 16.27 9.40 6.54
C ALA A 122 17.35 8.78 5.65
N ALA A 123 17.66 7.49 5.84
CA ALA A 123 18.61 6.77 4.98
C ALA A 123 18.10 6.68 3.53
N SER A 124 16.82 6.40 3.33
CA SER A 124 16.17 6.36 2.01
C SER A 124 16.21 7.73 1.32
N ASN A 125 15.90 8.81 2.05
CA ASN A 125 15.92 10.16 1.49
C ASN A 125 17.34 10.66 1.16
N LEU A 126 18.39 10.15 1.84
CA LEU A 126 19.78 10.45 1.49
C LEU A 126 20.17 9.87 0.12
N THR A 127 19.58 8.75 -0.26
CA THR A 127 19.84 8.10 -1.56
C THR A 127 18.88 8.57 -2.65
N SER A 128 17.60 8.83 -2.31
CA SER A 128 16.55 9.11 -3.29
C SER A 128 16.18 10.60 -3.44
N ASP A 129 16.53 11.46 -2.47
CA ASP A 129 16.20 12.90 -2.47
C ASP A 129 14.69 13.21 -2.73
N LEU A 130 13.81 12.31 -2.25
CA LEU A 130 12.36 12.42 -2.49
C LEU A 130 11.61 13.23 -1.43
N GLY A 131 12.24 13.52 -0.28
CA GLY A 131 11.62 14.26 0.82
C GLY A 131 10.44 13.56 1.50
N ILE A 132 10.22 12.27 1.23
CA ILE A 132 9.12 11.48 1.78
C ILE A 132 9.35 11.20 3.26
N LYS A 133 8.32 11.40 4.08
CA LYS A 133 8.40 11.24 5.54
C LYS A 133 8.06 9.83 6.01
N ASP A 134 7.29 9.06 5.23
CA ASP A 134 6.83 7.71 5.58
C ASP A 134 7.04 6.71 4.43
N THR A 135 8.29 6.37 4.16
CA THR A 135 8.65 5.41 3.08
C THR A 135 8.21 3.97 3.37
N GLN A 136 7.87 3.65 4.63
CA GLN A 136 7.54 2.29 5.06
C GLN A 136 6.02 2.04 5.20
N SER A 137 5.18 3.02 4.86
CA SER A 137 3.74 2.80 4.88
C SER A 137 3.32 1.82 3.78
N GLY A 138 2.55 0.78 4.14
CA GLY A 138 1.92 -0.16 3.22
C GLY A 138 0.63 0.38 2.59
N PHE A 139 0.09 1.51 3.10
CA PHE A 139 -1.14 2.11 2.60
C PHE A 139 -0.82 3.10 1.47
N ARG A 140 -1.06 2.69 0.25
CA ARG A 140 -0.64 3.41 -0.96
C ARG A 140 -1.74 3.37 -2.01
N ALA A 141 -1.82 4.43 -2.84
CA ALA A 141 -2.64 4.39 -4.04
C ALA A 141 -1.84 4.79 -5.28
N PHE A 142 -2.23 4.24 -6.42
CA PHE A 142 -1.54 4.36 -7.70
C PHE A 142 -2.54 4.69 -8.78
N SER A 143 -2.23 5.68 -9.62
CA SER A 143 -2.95 5.99 -10.85
C SER A 143 -2.77 4.88 -11.89
N ARG A 144 -3.61 4.88 -12.91
CA ARG A 144 -3.43 4.02 -14.09
C ARG A 144 -2.01 4.15 -14.67
N THR A 145 -1.52 5.38 -14.80
CA THR A 145 -0.16 5.66 -15.28
C THR A 145 0.90 4.98 -14.41
N ALA A 146 0.76 5.05 -13.10
CA ALA A 146 1.69 4.41 -12.17
C ALA A 146 1.61 2.87 -12.27
N ILE A 147 0.41 2.28 -12.35
CA ILE A 147 0.22 0.83 -12.52
C ILE A 147 0.92 0.32 -13.79
N GLU A 148 0.80 1.05 -14.89
CA GLU A 148 1.38 0.67 -16.18
C GLU A 148 2.89 0.86 -16.25
N ARG A 149 3.43 1.85 -15.54
CA ARG A 149 4.83 2.27 -15.70
C ARG A 149 5.76 1.72 -14.65
N LEU A 150 5.30 1.55 -13.41
CA LEU A 150 6.14 1.05 -12.32
C LEU A 150 6.65 -0.36 -12.63
N ARG A 151 7.93 -0.59 -12.35
CA ARG A 151 8.60 -1.89 -12.42
C ARG A 151 9.46 -2.06 -11.17
N PHE A 152 9.40 -3.23 -10.58
CA PHE A 152 10.18 -3.57 -9.40
C PHE A 152 10.43 -5.08 -9.38
N ASP A 153 11.62 -5.48 -8.94
CA ASP A 153 12.10 -6.87 -8.99
C ASP A 153 12.37 -7.44 -7.60
N ALA A 154 12.56 -6.60 -6.59
CA ALA A 154 12.79 -7.04 -5.22
C ALA A 154 11.64 -7.93 -4.69
N ASP A 155 11.96 -8.91 -3.87
CA ASP A 155 10.99 -9.84 -3.28
C ASP A 155 10.71 -9.54 -1.79
N GLY A 156 11.54 -8.72 -1.17
CA GLY A 156 11.47 -8.37 0.25
C GLY A 156 10.94 -6.98 0.55
N MET A 157 11.25 -6.49 1.74
CA MET A 157 10.84 -5.16 2.23
C MET A 157 11.52 -4.01 1.48
N GLU A 158 12.66 -4.27 0.85
CA GLU A 158 13.40 -3.35 -0.02
C GLU A 158 12.58 -2.89 -1.22
N LEU A 159 11.58 -3.66 -1.62
CA LEU A 159 10.65 -3.31 -2.71
C LEU A 159 9.97 -1.96 -2.48
N SER A 160 9.68 -1.60 -1.22
CA SER A 160 9.09 -0.30 -0.91
C SER A 160 9.98 0.87 -1.33
N LEU A 161 11.29 0.70 -1.21
CA LEU A 161 12.26 1.73 -1.62
C LEU A 161 12.48 1.70 -3.13
N GLU A 162 12.66 0.51 -3.72
CA GLU A 162 12.80 0.33 -5.16
C GLU A 162 11.62 0.97 -5.93
N MET A 163 10.40 0.79 -5.43
CA MET A 163 9.20 1.41 -6.02
C MET A 163 9.27 2.93 -6.02
N LEU A 164 9.80 3.55 -4.96
CA LEU A 164 9.95 5.01 -4.87
C LEU A 164 11.05 5.52 -5.81
N GLU A 165 12.15 4.77 -5.92
CA GLU A 165 13.25 5.09 -6.83
C GLU A 165 12.80 4.97 -8.29
N ASP A 166 12.08 3.91 -8.64
CA ASP A 166 11.52 3.70 -9.98
C ASP A 166 10.47 4.76 -10.34
N ALA A 167 9.63 5.15 -9.37
CA ALA A 167 8.67 6.24 -9.55
C ALA A 167 9.38 7.58 -9.86
N LYS A 168 10.47 7.88 -9.14
CA LYS A 168 11.29 9.07 -9.36
C LYS A 168 11.95 9.04 -10.75
N GLU A 169 12.57 7.92 -11.13
CA GLU A 169 13.21 7.75 -12.45
C GLU A 169 12.21 7.99 -13.58
N LYS A 170 10.97 7.54 -13.38
CA LYS A 170 9.88 7.71 -14.35
C LYS A 170 9.13 9.04 -14.22
N GLN A 171 9.61 9.94 -13.36
CA GLN A 171 9.01 11.25 -13.14
C GLN A 171 7.52 11.19 -12.74
N LEU A 172 7.14 10.17 -11.98
CA LEU A 172 5.80 10.09 -11.40
C LEU A 172 5.69 11.05 -10.22
N ILE A 173 4.55 11.72 -10.10
CA ILE A 173 4.29 12.66 -9.02
C ILE A 173 3.86 11.88 -7.78
N ILE A 174 4.65 12.00 -6.69
CA ILE A 174 4.37 11.33 -5.42
C ILE A 174 3.87 12.34 -4.41
N GLN A 175 2.78 12.03 -3.71
CA GLN A 175 2.27 12.84 -2.59
C GLN A 175 2.05 12.00 -1.34
N GLU A 176 2.28 12.61 -0.16
CA GLU A 176 1.91 12.02 1.13
C GLU A 176 0.57 12.57 1.60
N VAL A 177 -0.34 11.67 1.97
CA VAL A 177 -1.68 11.97 2.48
C VAL A 177 -1.74 11.58 3.96
N PRO A 178 -2.25 12.44 4.86
CA PRO A 178 -2.34 12.10 6.27
C PRO A 178 -3.31 10.94 6.51
N THR A 179 -2.83 9.89 7.18
CA THR A 179 -3.63 8.70 7.54
C THR A 179 -3.41 8.32 9.00
N ILE A 180 -4.41 7.59 9.53
CA ILE A 180 -4.39 7.07 10.89
C ILE A 180 -4.04 5.59 10.84
N ILE A 181 -3.08 5.16 11.67
CA ILE A 181 -2.77 3.75 11.85
C ILE A 181 -3.16 3.32 13.27
N ARG A 182 -3.97 2.28 13.36
CA ARG A 182 -4.42 1.69 14.61
C ARG A 182 -3.40 0.65 15.08
N TYR A 183 -2.96 0.73 16.32
CA TYR A 183 -2.02 -0.23 16.93
C TYR A 183 -2.69 -1.13 17.98
N ASP A 184 -4.00 -1.01 18.17
CA ASP A 184 -4.83 -1.68 19.15
C ASP A 184 -5.76 -2.76 18.54
N VAL A 185 -5.49 -3.19 17.32
CA VAL A 185 -6.28 -4.18 16.55
C VAL A 185 -5.72 -5.60 16.66
#